data_08cc26e648c3bb3981269882e2933215
#
_entry.id   08cc26e648c3bb3981269882e2933215
#
_cell.length_a   1.000
_cell.length_b   1.000
_cell.length_c   1.000
_cell.angle_alpha   90.00
_cell.angle_beta   90.00
_cell.angle_gamma   90.00
#
_symmetry.space_group_name_H-M   'P 1'
#
loop_
_entity.id
_entity.type
_entity.pdbx_description
1 polymer ?
#
loop_
_entity_poly.entity_id
_entity_poly.type
_entity_poly.pdbx_seq_one_letter_code
_entity_poly.pdbx_strand_id
1 'polypeptide(L)'
;PAGAAIINRNCAFANLQPHGIGKLSTSAVPQGVPISIDSEAYGISPEKYGINCELETNLYRNNHYRISGCVPVQKQNKPWPLSLAVSDPEQWAVDWTNIVFNRKKIQIDGIKISHESINDYAIFGYIESKPLKELLKYMLYRSNNLYADAIAKNIAYEYYKLPATYQRTS
;
A
#
# COMPACT_ATOMS: atom_id res chain seq x y z
N PRO A 1 1.40 -6.33 8.95
CA PRO A 1 0.11 -6.67 9.53
C PRO A 1 -1.01 -5.92 8.80
N ALA A 2 -2.12 -6.59 8.47
CA ALA A 2 -3.27 -5.89 7.92
C ALA A 2 -3.87 -5.01 9.03
N GLY A 3 -3.88 -3.69 8.84
CA GLY A 3 -4.59 -2.75 9.69
C GLY A 3 -6.10 -2.86 9.52
N ALA A 4 -6.87 -2.14 10.32
CA ALA A 4 -8.33 -2.06 10.20
C ALA A 4 -8.74 -1.42 8.85
N ALA A 5 -7.94 -0.51 8.32
CA ALA A 5 -8.15 0.11 7.01
C ALA A 5 -7.31 -0.58 5.94
N ILE A 6 -7.95 -1.05 4.87
CA ILE A 6 -7.30 -1.63 3.70
C ILE A 6 -7.78 -0.88 2.46
N ILE A 7 -6.96 0.00 1.93
CA ILE A 7 -7.23 0.74 0.70
C ILE A 7 -6.18 0.36 -0.34
N ASN A 8 -6.62 0.03 -1.55
CA ASN A 8 -5.76 -0.37 -2.66
C ASN A 8 -4.77 -1.50 -2.27
N ARG A 9 -5.25 -2.48 -1.50
CA ARG A 9 -4.45 -3.60 -0.95
C ARG A 9 -3.26 -3.17 -0.08
N ASN A 10 -3.31 -1.96 0.46
CA ASN A 10 -2.19 -1.34 1.17
C ASN A 10 -0.88 -1.38 0.36
N CYS A 11 -1.01 -1.18 -0.96
CA CYS A 11 0.10 -1.08 -1.89
C CYS A 11 0.03 0.24 -2.65
N ALA A 12 1.17 0.89 -2.75
CA ALA A 12 1.40 2.05 -3.60
C ALA A 12 2.29 1.66 -4.78
N PHE A 13 2.02 2.25 -5.94
CA PHE A 13 2.81 2.03 -7.14
C PHE A 13 3.52 3.32 -7.55
N ALA A 14 4.77 3.19 -7.90
CA ALA A 14 5.61 4.27 -8.40
C ALA A 14 6.59 3.71 -9.44
N ASN A 15 7.43 4.55 -9.98
CA ASN A 15 8.51 4.14 -10.86
C ASN A 15 9.81 4.82 -10.47
N LEU A 16 10.93 4.18 -10.74
CA LEU A 16 12.23 4.81 -10.82
C LEU A 16 12.60 5.01 -12.28
N GLN A 17 12.99 6.22 -12.62
CA GLN A 17 13.49 6.58 -13.94
C GLN A 17 15.01 6.59 -13.92
N PRO A 18 15.68 5.56 -14.47
CA PRO A 18 17.13 5.57 -14.62
C PRO A 18 17.55 6.55 -15.72
N HIS A 19 18.64 7.27 -15.49
CA HIS A 19 19.19 8.24 -16.44
C HIS A 19 20.50 7.77 -17.09
N GLY A 20 20.85 6.50 -16.88
CA GLY A 20 22.06 5.87 -17.41
C GLY A 20 22.90 5.21 -16.32
N ILE A 21 23.87 4.41 -16.72
CA ILE A 21 24.78 3.68 -15.80
C ILE A 21 25.59 4.71 -14.97
N GLY A 22 25.64 4.50 -13.67
CA GLY A 22 26.33 5.37 -12.70
C GLY A 22 25.63 6.69 -12.40
N LYS A 23 24.47 6.97 -13.02
CA LYS A 23 23.67 8.19 -12.75
C LYS A 23 22.55 7.90 -11.78
N LEU A 24 22.23 8.86 -10.91
CA LEU A 24 21.09 8.76 -10.02
C LEU A 24 19.79 8.65 -10.79
N SER A 25 18.88 7.84 -10.27
CA SER A 25 17.53 7.65 -10.79
C SER A 25 16.56 8.60 -10.09
N THR A 26 15.60 9.15 -10.82
CA THR A 26 14.54 9.95 -10.23
C THR A 26 13.30 9.10 -9.94
N SER A 27 12.60 9.40 -8.84
CA SER A 27 11.33 8.78 -8.54
C SER A 27 10.20 9.46 -9.32
N ALA A 28 9.27 8.67 -9.82
CA ALA A 28 8.05 9.14 -10.46
C ALA A 28 6.84 8.52 -9.76
N VAL A 29 6.18 9.33 -8.93
CA VAL A 29 4.93 8.97 -8.25
C VAL A 29 3.77 9.43 -9.13
N PRO A 30 2.79 8.55 -9.44
CA PRO A 30 1.62 8.95 -10.19
C PRO A 30 0.85 10.07 -9.49
N GLN A 31 0.31 11.01 -10.25
CA GLN A 31 -0.39 12.17 -9.70
C GLN A 31 -1.53 11.76 -8.77
N GLY A 32 -1.51 12.31 -7.56
CA GLY A 32 -2.54 12.08 -6.55
C GLY A 32 -2.41 10.77 -5.78
N VAL A 33 -1.27 10.09 -5.85
CA VAL A 33 -0.94 8.99 -4.94
C VAL A 33 -0.24 9.58 -3.73
N PRO A 34 -0.75 9.41 -2.50
CA PRO A 34 -0.23 10.08 -1.31
C PRO A 34 0.98 9.35 -0.71
N ILE A 35 2.09 9.35 -1.44
CA ILE A 35 3.39 8.87 -0.99
C ILE A 35 4.47 9.87 -1.36
N SER A 36 5.58 9.81 -0.64
CA SER A 36 6.80 10.52 -0.99
C SER A 36 7.98 9.56 -1.10
N ILE A 37 8.85 9.81 -2.08
CA ILE A 37 10.00 8.94 -2.34
C ILE A 37 11.24 9.81 -2.53
N ASP A 38 12.24 9.60 -1.67
CA ASP A 38 13.60 10.07 -1.87
C ASP A 38 14.42 8.95 -2.51
N SER A 39 14.98 9.20 -3.67
CA SER A 39 15.77 8.22 -4.41
C SER A 39 17.25 8.60 -4.44
N GLU A 40 18.07 7.70 -3.92
CA GLU A 40 19.53 7.70 -4.05
C GLU A 40 20.02 6.51 -4.91
N ALA A 41 19.08 5.76 -5.50
CA ALA A 41 19.40 4.63 -6.36
C ALA A 41 20.06 5.09 -7.67
N TYR A 42 21.07 4.40 -8.10
CA TYR A 42 21.77 4.70 -9.35
C TYR A 42 21.59 3.61 -10.40
N GLY A 43 21.76 3.99 -11.64
CA GLY A 43 21.65 3.06 -12.76
C GLY A 43 22.84 2.09 -12.81
N ILE A 44 22.58 0.81 -13.06
CA ILE A 44 23.59 -0.23 -13.25
C ILE A 44 23.29 -1.03 -14.54
N SER A 45 24.29 -1.70 -15.09
CA SER A 45 24.03 -2.60 -16.21
C SER A 45 23.20 -3.81 -15.76
N PRO A 46 22.25 -4.30 -16.58
CA PRO A 46 21.33 -5.37 -16.20
C PRO A 46 22.03 -6.66 -15.71
N GLU A 47 23.20 -6.98 -16.28
CA GLU A 47 23.96 -8.20 -15.96
C GLU A 47 24.55 -8.17 -14.53
N LYS A 48 24.71 -6.97 -13.97
CA LYS A 48 25.28 -6.78 -12.63
C LYS A 48 24.22 -6.66 -11.53
N TYR A 49 22.96 -6.42 -11.93
CA TYR A 49 21.84 -6.33 -10.97
C TYR A 49 21.57 -7.69 -10.33
N GLY A 50 21.35 -7.70 -9.01
CA GLY A 50 21.14 -8.93 -8.24
C GLY A 50 22.42 -9.68 -7.86
N ILE A 51 23.58 -9.34 -8.47
CA ILE A 51 24.88 -9.95 -8.17
C ILE A 51 25.71 -8.99 -7.32
N ASN A 52 25.90 -7.78 -7.80
CA ASN A 52 26.78 -6.79 -7.16
C ASN A 52 26.01 -5.70 -6.42
N CYS A 53 24.74 -5.54 -6.74
CA CYS A 53 23.88 -4.50 -6.19
C CYS A 53 22.41 -4.83 -6.41
N GLU A 54 21.60 -4.50 -5.43
CA GLU A 54 20.14 -4.60 -5.45
C GLU A 54 19.51 -3.28 -5.03
N LEU A 55 18.21 -3.18 -5.27
CA LEU A 55 17.41 -2.05 -4.81
C LEU A 55 17.00 -2.28 -3.36
N GLU A 56 17.27 -1.30 -2.52
CA GLU A 56 16.87 -1.29 -1.12
C GLU A 56 15.79 -0.25 -0.88
N THR A 57 14.79 -0.61 -0.10
CA THR A 57 13.69 0.30 0.26
C THR A 57 13.54 0.38 1.76
N ASN A 58 13.71 1.57 2.31
CA ASN A 58 13.48 1.87 3.70
C ASN A 58 12.14 2.61 3.85
N LEU A 59 11.31 2.14 4.78
CA LEU A 59 9.97 2.67 5.03
C LEU A 59 9.99 3.57 6.26
N TYR A 60 9.39 4.74 6.12
CA TYR A 60 9.22 5.70 7.21
C TYR A 60 7.73 5.97 7.46
N ARG A 61 7.45 6.74 8.51
CA ARG A 61 6.06 7.18 8.81
C ARG A 61 5.48 8.00 7.66
N ASN A 62 4.18 8.13 7.64
CA ASN A 62 3.43 8.92 6.65
C ASN A 62 3.68 8.45 5.20
N ASN A 63 3.90 7.15 5.00
CA ASN A 63 4.13 6.56 3.68
C ASN A 63 5.26 7.23 2.89
N HIS A 64 6.32 7.62 3.60
CA HIS A 64 7.56 8.13 3.04
C HIS A 64 8.56 6.99 2.85
N TYR A 65 9.24 6.98 1.71
CA TYR A 65 10.20 5.93 1.34
C TYR A 65 11.54 6.54 0.96
N ARG A 66 12.61 5.93 1.43
CA ARG A 66 13.96 6.18 0.92
C ARG A 66 14.42 4.95 0.16
N ILE A 67 14.80 5.16 -1.08
CA ILE A 67 15.23 4.10 -1.99
C ILE A 67 16.70 4.31 -2.31
N SER A 68 17.50 3.28 -2.04
CA SER A 68 18.95 3.26 -2.25
C SER A 68 19.37 2.05 -3.09
N GLY A 69 20.69 1.90 -3.29
CA GLY A 69 21.23 0.81 -4.09
C GLY A 69 21.18 1.10 -5.59
N CYS A 70 20.75 0.15 -6.39
CA CYS A 70 20.80 0.31 -7.83
C CYS A 70 19.57 -0.22 -8.55
N VAL A 71 19.38 0.25 -9.79
CA VAL A 71 18.31 -0.15 -10.69
C VAL A 71 18.87 -0.48 -12.07
N PRO A 72 18.44 -1.56 -12.74
CA PRO A 72 18.99 -1.93 -14.03
C PRO A 72 18.56 -0.94 -15.11
N VAL A 73 19.52 -0.43 -15.87
CA VAL A 73 19.28 0.44 -17.02
C VAL A 73 18.87 -0.42 -18.21
N GLN A 74 17.57 -0.46 -18.49
CA GLN A 74 17.02 -1.18 -19.64
C GLN A 74 17.18 -0.37 -20.93
N LYS A 75 16.97 -1.04 -22.07
CA LYS A 75 16.92 -0.36 -23.37
C LYS A 75 15.91 0.79 -23.34
N GLN A 76 16.25 1.92 -23.93
CA GLN A 76 15.45 3.15 -23.97
C GLN A 76 15.21 3.78 -22.58
N ASN A 77 16.02 3.46 -21.57
CA ASN A 77 15.85 3.95 -20.19
C ASN A 77 14.42 3.72 -19.64
N LYS A 78 13.85 2.55 -19.93
CA LYS A 78 12.50 2.21 -19.48
C LYS A 78 12.39 2.34 -17.97
N PRO A 79 11.32 2.98 -17.45
CA PRO A 79 11.09 3.11 -16.01
C PRO A 79 11.06 1.74 -15.32
N TRP A 80 11.66 1.67 -14.15
CA TRP A 80 11.62 0.48 -13.28
C TRP A 80 10.42 0.57 -12.35
N PRO A 81 9.46 -0.37 -12.41
CA PRO A 81 8.26 -0.30 -11.59
C PRO A 81 8.57 -0.64 -10.13
N LEU A 82 7.96 0.11 -9.22
CA LEU A 82 7.99 -0.10 -7.79
C LEU A 82 6.61 -0.51 -7.29
N SER A 83 6.59 -1.52 -6.42
CA SER A 83 5.42 -1.91 -5.64
C SER A 83 5.79 -1.77 -4.17
N LEU A 84 5.26 -0.76 -3.52
CA LEU A 84 5.63 -0.34 -2.18
C LEU A 84 4.51 -0.71 -1.19
N ALA A 85 4.87 -1.40 -0.12
CA ALA A 85 3.92 -1.66 0.96
C ALA A 85 3.61 -0.36 1.71
N VAL A 86 2.34 -0.08 1.95
CA VAL A 86 1.90 1.07 2.75
C VAL A 86 2.38 0.88 4.19
N SER A 87 3.20 1.81 4.68
CA SER A 87 3.77 1.76 6.03
C SER A 87 2.82 2.25 7.10
N ASP A 88 1.92 3.17 6.74
CA ASP A 88 0.93 3.79 7.61
C ASP A 88 -0.46 3.70 6.97
N PRO A 89 -1.20 2.59 7.19
CA PRO A 89 -2.52 2.38 6.59
C PRO A 89 -3.57 3.38 7.05
N GLU A 90 -3.46 3.90 8.27
CA GLU A 90 -4.42 4.86 8.82
C GLU A 90 -4.23 6.21 8.14
N GLN A 91 -3.00 6.71 8.08
CA GLN A 91 -2.70 7.93 7.35
C GLN A 91 -3.03 7.79 5.84
N TRP A 92 -2.76 6.61 5.27
CA TRP A 92 -3.15 6.29 3.89
C TRP A 92 -4.65 6.44 3.65
N ALA A 93 -5.48 5.98 4.61
CA ALA A 93 -6.93 6.13 4.53
C ALA A 93 -7.37 7.60 4.62
N VAL A 94 -6.77 8.37 5.52
CA VAL A 94 -7.01 9.82 5.66
C VAL A 94 -6.67 10.55 4.37
N ASP A 95 -5.49 10.31 3.81
CA ASP A 95 -5.01 10.99 2.62
C ASP A 95 -5.89 10.69 1.39
N TRP A 96 -6.24 9.41 1.19
CA TRP A 96 -7.15 9.03 0.11
C TRP A 96 -8.55 9.62 0.27
N THR A 97 -9.07 9.68 1.50
CA THR A 97 -10.37 10.31 1.76
C THR A 97 -10.34 11.80 1.41
N ASN A 98 -9.30 12.51 1.83
CA ASN A 98 -9.10 13.92 1.47
C ASN A 98 -9.02 14.11 -0.05
N ILE A 99 -8.26 13.26 -0.75
CA ILE A 99 -8.14 13.33 -2.22
C ILE A 99 -9.49 13.12 -2.90
N VAL A 100 -10.25 12.12 -2.47
CA VAL A 100 -11.58 11.83 -3.04
C VAL A 100 -12.56 12.97 -2.78
N PHE A 101 -12.61 13.48 -1.55
CA PHE A 101 -13.51 14.56 -1.17
C PHE A 101 -13.18 15.84 -1.95
N ASN A 102 -11.90 16.19 -2.05
CA ASN A 102 -11.47 17.33 -2.86
C ASN A 102 -11.87 17.18 -4.34
N ARG A 103 -11.68 16.00 -4.93
CA ARG A 103 -12.10 15.71 -6.32
C ARG A 103 -13.62 15.82 -6.51
N LYS A 104 -14.38 15.44 -5.47
CA LYS A 104 -15.84 15.53 -5.48
C LYS A 104 -16.38 16.87 -5.01
N LYS A 105 -15.51 17.82 -4.66
CA LYS A 105 -15.85 19.14 -4.11
C LYS A 105 -16.69 19.05 -2.82
N ILE A 106 -16.47 18.01 -2.03
CA ILE A 106 -17.07 17.84 -0.71
C ILE A 106 -16.18 18.57 0.29
N GLN A 107 -16.75 19.57 0.96
CA GLN A 107 -16.06 20.30 2.02
C GLN A 107 -16.21 19.58 3.34
N ILE A 108 -15.11 19.43 4.07
CA ILE A 108 -15.05 18.85 5.41
C ILE A 108 -14.08 19.67 6.25
N ASP A 109 -14.34 19.77 7.55
CA ASP A 109 -13.48 20.52 8.48
C ASP A 109 -12.18 19.78 8.81
N GLY A 110 -12.15 18.45 8.60
CA GLY A 110 -10.98 17.63 8.80
C GLY A 110 -11.33 16.14 8.99
N ILE A 111 -10.28 15.32 9.03
CA ILE A 111 -10.38 13.88 9.29
C ILE A 111 -9.49 13.56 10.48
N LYS A 112 -10.04 12.86 11.47
CA LYS A 112 -9.28 12.36 12.62
C LYS A 112 -9.26 10.83 12.59
N ILE A 113 -8.13 10.27 12.95
CA ILE A 113 -8.00 8.86 13.28
C ILE A 113 -8.45 8.72 14.74
N SER A 114 -9.43 7.85 15.01
CA SER A 114 -9.88 7.53 16.36
C SER A 114 -9.80 6.03 16.57
N HIS A 115 -9.33 5.65 17.74
CA HIS A 115 -9.34 4.26 18.22
C HIS A 115 -10.45 4.03 19.25
N GLU A 116 -11.30 5.03 19.47
CA GLU A 116 -12.44 4.95 20.38
C GLU A 116 -13.61 4.22 19.71
N SER A 117 -14.37 3.47 20.49
CA SER A 117 -15.62 2.87 20.04
C SER A 117 -16.68 3.93 19.88
N ILE A 118 -17.27 4.05 18.70
CA ILE A 118 -18.40 4.94 18.45
C ILE A 118 -19.68 4.17 18.81
N ASN A 119 -20.36 4.58 19.87
CA ASN A 119 -21.57 3.91 20.37
C ASN A 119 -22.87 4.53 19.85
N ASP A 120 -22.83 5.76 19.37
CA ASP A 120 -23.99 6.48 18.85
C ASP A 120 -23.67 6.98 17.45
N TYR A 121 -24.21 6.27 16.44
CA TYR A 121 -24.03 6.63 15.03
C TYR A 121 -25.28 6.27 14.23
N ALA A 122 -25.57 7.07 13.22
CA ALA A 122 -26.55 6.76 12.20
C ALA A 122 -25.87 6.08 11.00
N ILE A 123 -26.45 4.99 10.50
CA ILE A 123 -25.97 4.34 9.28
C ILE A 123 -26.34 5.23 8.09
N PHE A 124 -25.33 5.80 7.47
CA PHE A 124 -25.50 6.62 6.27
C PHE A 124 -25.60 5.79 4.98
N GLY A 125 -24.89 4.67 4.95
CA GLY A 125 -24.88 3.77 3.80
C GLY A 125 -24.02 2.55 4.06
N TYR A 126 -24.10 1.58 3.16
CA TYR A 126 -23.27 0.38 3.22
C TYR A 126 -22.82 -0.03 1.82
N ILE A 127 -21.72 -0.76 1.79
CA ILE A 127 -21.19 -1.39 0.59
C ILE A 127 -21.05 -2.88 0.89
N GLU A 128 -21.70 -3.70 0.10
CA GLU A 128 -21.59 -5.15 0.22
C GLU A 128 -20.34 -5.67 -0.49
N SER A 129 -19.65 -6.60 0.15
CA SER A 129 -18.58 -7.34 -0.50
C SER A 129 -19.15 -8.36 -1.47
N LYS A 130 -18.30 -8.91 -2.35
CA LYS A 130 -18.65 -10.12 -3.10
C LYS A 130 -18.92 -11.28 -2.15
N PRO A 131 -19.72 -12.29 -2.56
CA PRO A 131 -19.94 -13.50 -1.77
C PRO A 131 -18.62 -14.15 -1.36
N LEU A 132 -18.58 -14.72 -0.16
CA LEU A 132 -17.36 -15.33 0.41
C LEU A 132 -16.72 -16.35 -0.53
N LYS A 133 -17.54 -17.14 -1.24
CA LYS A 133 -17.07 -18.10 -2.25
C LYS A 133 -16.20 -17.46 -3.33
N GLU A 134 -16.59 -16.27 -3.82
CA GLU A 134 -15.81 -15.54 -4.83
C GLU A 134 -14.54 -14.95 -4.26
N LEU A 135 -14.59 -14.45 -3.02
CA LEU A 135 -13.42 -13.94 -2.32
C LEU A 135 -12.38 -15.04 -2.09
N LEU A 136 -12.84 -16.23 -1.64
CA LEU A 136 -11.98 -17.41 -1.46
C LEU A 136 -11.38 -17.88 -2.79
N LYS A 137 -12.19 -17.94 -3.85
CA LYS A 137 -11.69 -18.30 -5.19
C LYS A 137 -10.60 -17.33 -5.66
N TYR A 138 -10.83 -16.04 -5.50
CA TYR A 138 -9.83 -15.01 -5.87
C TYR A 138 -8.56 -15.14 -5.01
N MET A 139 -8.73 -15.31 -3.69
CA MET A 139 -7.63 -15.49 -2.74
C MET A 139 -6.72 -16.67 -3.15
N LEU A 140 -7.32 -17.84 -3.39
CA LEU A 140 -6.58 -19.05 -3.75
C LEU A 140 -5.93 -18.91 -5.14
N TYR A 141 -6.67 -18.43 -6.14
CA TYR A 141 -6.15 -18.28 -7.51
C TYR A 141 -4.99 -17.30 -7.60
N ARG A 142 -5.00 -16.24 -6.80
CA ARG A 142 -3.97 -15.18 -6.80
C ARG A 142 -2.95 -15.32 -5.68
N SER A 143 -3.04 -16.36 -4.86
CA SER A 143 -2.19 -16.53 -3.66
C SER A 143 -2.15 -15.24 -2.82
N ASN A 144 -3.33 -14.64 -2.59
CA ASN A 144 -3.43 -13.30 -1.99
C ASN A 144 -3.50 -13.40 -0.46
N ASN A 145 -2.35 -13.21 0.19
CA ASN A 145 -2.22 -13.30 1.65
C ASN A 145 -3.03 -12.24 2.41
N LEU A 146 -3.24 -11.05 1.82
CA LEU A 146 -4.05 -10.02 2.46
C LEU A 146 -5.52 -10.43 2.56
N TYR A 147 -6.05 -11.09 1.52
CA TYR A 147 -7.41 -11.65 1.57
C TYR A 147 -7.50 -12.80 2.57
N ALA A 148 -6.48 -13.66 2.65
CA ALA A 148 -6.43 -14.75 3.63
C ALA A 148 -6.47 -14.20 5.06
N ASP A 149 -5.61 -13.22 5.38
CA ASP A 149 -5.56 -12.57 6.68
C ASP A 149 -6.88 -11.86 7.02
N ALA A 150 -7.43 -11.10 6.09
CA ALA A 150 -8.70 -10.39 6.30
C ALA A 150 -9.87 -11.35 6.53
N ILE A 151 -9.98 -12.42 5.74
CA ILE A 151 -11.05 -13.43 5.89
C ILE A 151 -10.90 -14.17 7.23
N ALA A 152 -9.68 -14.61 7.57
CA ALA A 152 -9.42 -15.30 8.83
C ALA A 152 -9.77 -14.43 10.05
N LYS A 153 -9.40 -13.15 10.02
CA LYS A 153 -9.74 -12.19 11.07
C LYS A 153 -11.25 -11.93 11.18
N ASN A 154 -11.96 -11.86 10.06
CA ASN A 154 -13.42 -11.72 10.09
C ASN A 154 -14.09 -12.97 10.66
N ILE A 155 -13.66 -14.16 10.29
CA ILE A 155 -14.17 -15.42 10.86
C ILE A 155 -13.93 -15.45 12.37
N ALA A 156 -12.72 -15.14 12.81
CA ALA A 156 -12.39 -15.11 14.24
C ALA A 156 -13.22 -14.07 15.00
N TYR A 157 -13.43 -12.88 14.44
CA TYR A 157 -14.30 -11.88 15.03
C TYR A 157 -15.74 -12.35 15.15
N GLU A 158 -16.30 -12.95 14.10
CA GLU A 158 -17.67 -13.48 14.13
C GLU A 158 -17.85 -14.62 15.14
N TYR A 159 -16.83 -15.46 15.30
CA TYR A 159 -16.87 -16.57 16.25
C TYR A 159 -16.70 -16.12 17.71
N TYR A 160 -15.68 -15.30 17.99
CA TYR A 160 -15.34 -14.90 19.35
C TYR A 160 -16.04 -13.61 19.81
N LYS A 161 -16.57 -12.80 18.89
CA LYS A 161 -17.12 -11.44 19.11
C LYS A 161 -16.12 -10.51 19.80
N LEU A 162 -14.82 -10.71 19.58
CA LEU A 162 -13.71 -9.95 20.13
C LEU A 162 -12.76 -9.57 18.99
N PRO A 163 -11.98 -8.49 19.13
CA PRO A 163 -10.99 -8.12 18.12
C PRO A 163 -10.09 -9.31 17.76
N ALA A 164 -9.99 -9.58 16.46
CA ALA A 164 -9.22 -10.70 15.96
C ALA A 164 -7.72 -10.48 16.12
N THR A 165 -7.03 -11.48 16.67
CA THR A 165 -5.58 -11.54 16.77
C THR A 165 -5.07 -12.76 16.03
N TYR A 166 -3.78 -12.84 15.69
CA TYR A 166 -3.22 -14.04 15.06
C TYR A 166 -3.38 -15.29 15.92
N GLN A 167 -3.34 -15.16 17.25
CA GLN A 167 -3.56 -16.28 18.18
C GLN A 167 -4.99 -16.83 18.14
N ARG A 168 -5.96 -16.04 17.67
CA ARG A 168 -7.38 -16.45 17.54
C ARG A 168 -7.75 -16.88 16.12
N THR A 169 -6.83 -16.77 15.18
CA THR A 169 -7.03 -17.17 13.78
C THR A 169 -6.30 -18.45 13.40
N SER A 170 -5.50 -19.01 14.32
CA SER A 170 -4.75 -20.26 14.16
C SER A 170 -5.53 -21.48 14.67
#